data_00c688f775f869303d48a604a9386617
#
_entry.id   00c688f775f869303d48a604a9386617
#
_cell.length_a   1.000
_cell.length_b   1.000
_cell.length_c   1.000
_cell.angle_alpha   90.00
_cell.angle_beta   90.00
_cell.angle_gamma   90.00
#
_symmetry.space_group_name_H-M   'P 1'
#
loop_
_entity.id
_entity.type
_entity.pdbx_description
1 polymer ?
#
loop_
_entity_poly.entity_id
_entity_poly.type
_entity_poly.pdbx_seq_one_letter_code
_entity_poly.pdbx_strand_id
1 'polypeptide(L)'
;MIKHIGLILDGNRRWSKKHALKPWEGHEAGRLTLSILTRYWASKTDIKYLSLYALSLKNFLERSSLEKKLLYGSLERGFIDLLNDKLLKKEKIRIKIIGKWNLLPDKRLKKVLNEIISKTKKHNKKVLSFFICYDGQDEITEAAKEMKNVQRITRSTIKNNLFTKDLPPVDLLIRTGGEHRLSGFMLWDVSYAELYFTDILFPDFTPSSFNNAITEYKNRKRRFGK
;
A
#
# COMPACT_ATOMS: atom_id res chain seq x y z
N MET A 1 7.69 -13.05 14.46
CA MET A 1 8.18 -12.99 13.06
C MET A 1 7.24 -12.10 12.27
N ILE A 2 7.77 -11.13 11.49
CA ILE A 2 6.96 -10.23 10.65
C ILE A 2 6.38 -11.03 9.49
N LYS A 3 5.06 -10.98 9.31
CA LYS A 3 4.36 -11.57 8.17
C LYS A 3 3.85 -10.51 7.20
N HIS A 4 3.43 -9.35 7.72
CA HIS A 4 2.77 -8.30 6.99
C HIS A 4 3.35 -6.91 7.30
N ILE A 5 3.85 -6.22 6.28
CA ILE A 5 4.27 -4.81 6.37
C ILE A 5 3.29 -3.93 5.60
N GLY A 6 2.81 -2.87 6.26
CA GLY A 6 2.14 -1.75 5.63
C GLY A 6 3.12 -0.61 5.37
N LEU A 7 3.03 0.06 4.21
CA LEU A 7 3.91 1.18 3.86
C LEU A 7 3.11 2.36 3.31
N ILE A 8 3.22 3.51 3.98
CA ILE A 8 2.66 4.80 3.54
C ILE A 8 3.76 5.59 2.84
N LEU A 9 3.61 5.79 1.53
CA LEU A 9 4.59 6.34 0.60
C LEU A 9 4.52 7.88 0.60
N ASP A 10 4.90 8.51 1.73
CA ASP A 10 4.78 9.97 1.87
C ASP A 10 6.11 10.69 1.58
N GLY A 11 5.98 11.93 1.08
CA GLY A 11 7.11 12.82 0.85
C GLY A 11 7.44 13.12 -0.62
N ASN A 12 6.79 12.50 -1.62
CA ASN A 12 7.10 12.70 -3.04
C ASN A 12 7.09 14.18 -3.47
N ARG A 13 6.05 14.95 -3.09
CA ARG A 13 5.94 16.39 -3.43
C ARG A 13 6.96 17.26 -2.68
N ARG A 14 7.29 16.92 -1.43
CA ARG A 14 8.32 17.62 -0.65
C ARG A 14 9.69 17.35 -1.23
N TRP A 15 9.92 16.14 -1.66
CA TRP A 15 11.16 15.76 -2.34
C TRP A 15 11.36 16.55 -3.64
N SER A 16 10.37 16.61 -4.52
CA SER A 16 10.49 17.40 -5.75
C SER A 16 10.74 18.88 -5.47
N LYS A 17 10.05 19.47 -4.47
CA LYS A 17 10.30 20.86 -4.06
C LYS A 17 11.74 21.06 -3.58
N LYS A 18 12.28 20.15 -2.77
CA LYS A 18 13.67 20.19 -2.26
C LYS A 18 14.70 20.15 -3.40
N HIS A 19 14.37 19.50 -4.51
CA HIS A 19 15.25 19.38 -5.68
C HIS A 19 14.94 20.39 -6.81
N ALA A 20 14.12 21.40 -6.55
CA ALA A 20 13.65 22.37 -7.54
C ALA A 20 12.98 21.73 -8.78
N LEU A 21 12.32 20.59 -8.57
CA LEU A 21 11.61 19.81 -9.59
C LEU A 21 10.10 20.05 -9.50
N LYS A 22 9.39 19.67 -10.56
CA LYS A 22 7.92 19.73 -10.59
C LYS A 22 7.31 18.58 -9.76
N PRO A 23 6.09 18.74 -9.18
CA PRO A 23 5.49 17.73 -8.30
C PRO A 23 5.39 16.33 -8.87
N TRP A 24 5.17 16.17 -10.18
CA TRP A 24 5.05 14.87 -10.84
C TRP A 24 6.39 14.14 -10.98
N GLU A 25 7.52 14.87 -11.01
CA GLU A 25 8.87 14.27 -11.04
C GLU A 25 9.18 13.59 -9.70
N GLY A 26 8.67 14.14 -8.59
CA GLY A 26 8.72 13.46 -7.29
C GLY A 26 7.90 12.17 -7.26
N HIS A 27 6.75 12.13 -7.92
CA HIS A 27 5.97 10.89 -8.05
C HIS A 27 6.69 9.86 -8.93
N GLU A 28 7.36 10.30 -9.98
CA GLU A 28 8.15 9.41 -10.85
C GLU A 28 9.37 8.84 -10.12
N ALA A 29 10.10 9.67 -9.36
CA ALA A 29 11.17 9.22 -8.49
C ALA A 29 10.66 8.20 -7.46
N GLY A 30 9.52 8.47 -6.83
CA GLY A 30 8.87 7.53 -5.91
C GLY A 30 8.47 6.21 -6.58
N ARG A 31 8.01 6.23 -7.85
CA ARG A 31 7.73 5.01 -8.64
C ARG A 31 8.98 4.14 -8.80
N LEU A 32 10.12 4.76 -9.13
CA LEU A 32 11.40 4.04 -9.26
C LEU A 32 11.83 3.44 -7.91
N THR A 33 11.78 4.22 -6.84
CA THR A 33 12.05 3.75 -5.48
C THR A 33 11.15 2.57 -5.11
N LEU A 34 9.85 2.65 -5.41
CA LEU A 34 8.91 1.56 -5.15
C LEU A 34 9.28 0.29 -5.90
N SER A 35 9.70 0.39 -7.16
CA SER A 35 10.18 -0.74 -7.95
C SER A 35 11.39 -1.42 -7.29
N ILE A 36 12.37 -0.64 -6.81
CA ILE A 36 13.55 -1.15 -6.11
C ILE A 36 13.15 -1.85 -4.81
N LEU A 37 12.29 -1.22 -4.01
CA LEU A 37 11.84 -1.78 -2.72
C LEU A 37 11.02 -3.06 -2.89
N THR A 38 10.11 -3.10 -3.86
CA THR A 38 9.30 -4.30 -4.12
C THR A 38 10.16 -5.46 -4.60
N ARG A 39 11.17 -5.21 -5.42
CA ARG A 39 12.16 -6.22 -5.84
C ARG A 39 12.99 -6.71 -4.65
N TYR A 40 13.45 -5.81 -3.77
CA TYR A 40 14.16 -6.17 -2.56
C TYR A 40 13.29 -7.03 -1.64
N TRP A 41 12.08 -6.57 -1.31
CA TRP A 41 11.13 -7.33 -0.50
C TRP A 41 10.86 -8.72 -1.08
N ALA A 42 10.64 -8.81 -2.39
CA ALA A 42 10.33 -10.06 -3.04
C ALA A 42 11.46 -11.08 -2.99
N SER A 43 12.72 -10.65 -3.17
CA SER A 43 13.87 -11.54 -3.35
C SER A 43 14.78 -11.68 -2.13
N LYS A 44 14.69 -10.75 -1.17
CA LYS A 44 15.63 -10.67 -0.03
C LYS A 44 14.97 -10.76 1.35
N THR A 45 13.65 -10.95 1.41
CA THR A 45 12.93 -11.13 2.68
C THR A 45 11.99 -12.31 2.63
N ASP A 46 11.68 -12.90 3.79
CA ASP A 46 10.65 -13.94 3.94
C ASP A 46 9.27 -13.39 4.28
N ILE A 47 9.12 -12.06 4.25
CA ILE A 47 7.87 -11.38 4.57
C ILE A 47 6.87 -11.65 3.45
N LYS A 48 5.73 -12.23 3.81
CA LYS A 48 4.74 -12.72 2.84
C LYS A 48 3.86 -11.60 2.27
N TYR A 49 3.50 -10.62 3.10
CA TYR A 49 2.54 -9.57 2.72
C TYR A 49 3.20 -8.19 2.76
N LEU A 50 3.04 -7.43 1.67
CA LEU A 50 3.40 -6.03 1.58
C LEU A 50 2.19 -5.24 1.08
N SER A 51 1.73 -4.27 1.88
CA SER A 51 0.59 -3.40 1.57
C SER A 51 1.06 -1.97 1.40
N LEU A 52 0.72 -1.35 0.27
CA LEU A 52 1.20 -0.05 -0.16
C LEU A 52 0.05 0.96 -0.28
N TYR A 53 0.15 2.09 0.41
CA TYR A 53 -0.83 3.17 0.29
C TYR A 53 -0.52 4.03 -0.94
N ALA A 54 -1.03 3.62 -2.11
CA ALA A 54 -0.71 4.25 -3.39
C ALA A 54 -1.53 5.51 -3.67
N LEU A 55 -2.85 5.50 -3.32
CA LEU A 55 -3.73 6.65 -3.51
C LEU A 55 -4.87 6.63 -2.48
N SER A 56 -4.88 7.60 -1.55
CA SER A 56 -6.00 7.74 -0.62
C SER A 56 -7.26 8.25 -1.33
N LEU A 57 -8.43 7.91 -0.78
CA LEU A 57 -9.71 8.42 -1.27
C LEU A 57 -9.75 9.96 -1.20
N LYS A 58 -9.26 10.54 -0.11
CA LYS A 58 -9.14 11.99 0.06
C LYS A 58 -8.32 12.63 -1.09
N ASN A 59 -7.12 12.11 -1.37
CA ASN A 59 -6.29 12.61 -2.46
C ASN A 59 -6.94 12.44 -3.83
N PHE A 60 -7.69 11.35 -4.03
CA PHE A 60 -8.48 11.15 -5.25
C PHE A 60 -9.56 12.21 -5.42
N LEU A 61 -10.23 12.61 -4.35
CA LEU A 61 -11.31 13.61 -4.40
C LEU A 61 -10.77 15.05 -4.55
N GLU A 62 -9.74 15.42 -3.77
CA GLU A 62 -9.30 16.82 -3.59
C GLU A 62 -8.25 17.31 -4.60
N ARG A 63 -7.47 16.41 -5.23
CA ARG A 63 -6.43 16.84 -6.18
C ARG A 63 -7.03 17.47 -7.44
N SER A 64 -6.30 18.41 -8.03
CA SER A 64 -6.65 19.02 -9.31
C SER A 64 -6.70 17.98 -10.44
N SER A 65 -7.47 18.27 -11.50
CA SER A 65 -7.61 17.38 -12.66
C SER A 65 -6.27 17.08 -13.32
N LEU A 66 -5.37 18.07 -13.39
CA LEU A 66 -4.02 17.90 -13.95
C LEU A 66 -3.18 16.96 -13.09
N GLU A 67 -3.13 17.17 -11.76
CA GLU A 67 -2.40 16.28 -10.85
C GLU A 67 -2.93 14.84 -10.90
N LYS A 68 -4.26 14.66 -10.96
CA LYS A 68 -4.90 13.35 -11.12
C LYS A 68 -4.44 12.66 -12.41
N LYS A 69 -4.48 13.36 -13.56
CA LYS A 69 -4.05 12.82 -14.85
C LYS A 69 -2.60 12.35 -14.83
N LEU A 70 -1.70 13.16 -14.26
CA LEU A 70 -0.27 12.83 -14.15
C LEU A 70 -0.03 11.63 -13.21
N LEU A 71 -0.77 11.58 -12.09
CA LEU A 71 -0.70 10.46 -11.15
C LEU A 71 -1.20 9.16 -11.78
N TYR A 72 -2.32 9.19 -12.52
CA TYR A 72 -2.84 8.00 -13.20
C TYR A 72 -1.85 7.49 -14.24
N GLY A 73 -1.21 8.38 -15.02
CA GLY A 73 -0.17 8.00 -15.96
C GLY A 73 1.06 7.37 -15.28
N SER A 74 1.46 7.88 -14.10
CA SER A 74 2.54 7.28 -13.31
C SER A 74 2.17 5.91 -12.77
N LEU A 75 0.94 5.74 -12.25
CA LEU A 75 0.42 4.45 -11.80
C LEU A 75 0.33 3.45 -12.96
N GLU A 76 -0.21 3.87 -14.11
CA GLU A 76 -0.31 3.03 -15.31
C GLU A 76 1.07 2.48 -15.71
N ARG A 77 2.08 3.36 -15.86
CA ARG A 77 3.46 2.95 -16.16
C ARG A 77 4.00 1.98 -15.11
N GLY A 78 3.81 2.27 -13.83
CA GLY A 78 4.27 1.41 -12.74
C GLY A 78 3.65 0.01 -12.79
N PHE A 79 2.36 -0.10 -13.11
CA PHE A 79 1.70 -1.42 -13.26
C PHE A 79 2.08 -2.13 -14.54
N ILE A 80 2.35 -1.42 -15.65
CA ILE A 80 2.90 -2.01 -16.88
C ILE A 80 4.31 -2.57 -16.61
N ASP A 81 5.18 -1.81 -15.95
CA ASP A 81 6.51 -2.28 -15.57
C ASP A 81 6.42 -3.53 -14.70
N LEU A 82 5.51 -3.53 -13.73
CA LEU A 82 5.30 -4.66 -12.83
C LEU A 82 4.77 -5.90 -13.57
N LEU A 83 3.86 -5.73 -14.55
CA LEU A 83 3.35 -6.80 -15.40
C LEU A 83 4.45 -7.49 -16.21
N ASN A 84 5.42 -6.69 -16.67
CA ASN A 84 6.56 -7.15 -17.47
C ASN A 84 7.72 -7.69 -16.63
N ASP A 85 7.65 -7.50 -15.27
CA ASP A 85 8.71 -7.93 -14.39
C ASP A 85 8.71 -9.46 -14.22
N LYS A 86 9.79 -10.10 -14.71
CA LYS A 86 9.99 -11.55 -14.56
C LYS A 86 9.97 -12.02 -13.09
N LEU A 87 10.30 -11.14 -12.16
CA LEU A 87 10.31 -11.43 -10.71
C LEU A 87 8.90 -11.75 -10.20
N LEU A 88 7.87 -11.07 -10.71
CA LEU A 88 6.47 -11.31 -10.36
C LEU A 88 6.08 -12.79 -10.53
N LYS A 89 6.48 -13.39 -11.67
CA LYS A 89 6.23 -14.80 -12.00
C LYS A 89 7.16 -15.72 -11.20
N LYS A 90 8.46 -15.41 -11.15
CA LYS A 90 9.49 -16.20 -10.46
C LYS A 90 9.14 -16.38 -8.98
N GLU A 91 8.79 -15.29 -8.30
CA GLU A 91 8.45 -15.29 -6.87
C GLU A 91 6.96 -15.58 -6.61
N LYS A 92 6.17 -15.93 -7.64
CA LYS A 92 4.73 -16.21 -7.53
C LYS A 92 4.00 -15.17 -6.68
N ILE A 93 4.21 -13.87 -7.02
CA ILE A 93 3.63 -12.74 -6.31
C ILE A 93 2.21 -12.52 -6.80
N ARG A 94 1.23 -12.59 -5.89
CA ARG A 94 -0.16 -12.22 -6.15
C ARG A 94 -0.33 -10.71 -5.95
N ILE A 95 -0.88 -10.04 -6.95
CA ILE A 95 -1.23 -8.61 -6.85
C ILE A 95 -2.69 -8.49 -6.42
N LYS A 96 -2.93 -7.64 -5.42
CA LYS A 96 -4.27 -7.22 -5.00
C LYS A 96 -4.39 -5.71 -5.15
N ILE A 97 -5.53 -5.25 -5.67
CA ILE A 97 -5.90 -3.82 -5.70
C ILE A 97 -7.08 -3.67 -4.76
N ILE A 98 -6.93 -2.84 -3.74
CA ILE A 98 -7.87 -2.71 -2.62
C ILE A 98 -8.38 -1.26 -2.55
N GLY A 99 -9.66 -1.08 -2.27
CA GLY A 99 -10.35 0.20 -2.21
C GLY A 99 -11.31 0.41 -3.38
N LYS A 100 -11.81 1.62 -3.53
CA LYS A 100 -12.80 2.01 -4.55
C LYS A 100 -12.14 2.37 -5.90
N TRP A 101 -11.14 1.61 -6.32
CA TRP A 101 -10.38 1.88 -7.55
C TRP A 101 -11.24 1.83 -8.83
N ASN A 102 -12.42 1.22 -8.79
CA ASN A 102 -13.42 1.27 -9.85
C ASN A 102 -13.95 2.70 -10.10
N LEU A 103 -13.81 3.63 -9.13
CA LEU A 103 -14.13 5.04 -9.31
C LEU A 103 -13.14 5.78 -10.22
N LEU A 104 -11.94 5.23 -10.48
CA LEU A 104 -10.98 5.85 -11.37
C LEU A 104 -11.63 6.13 -12.74
N PRO A 105 -11.53 7.33 -13.30
CA PRO A 105 -12.10 7.62 -14.62
C PRO A 105 -11.24 7.05 -15.75
N ASP A 106 -9.96 6.76 -15.51
CA ASP A 106 -9.00 6.32 -16.52
C ASP A 106 -9.21 4.86 -16.92
N LYS A 107 -9.72 4.66 -18.14
CA LYS A 107 -10.01 3.32 -18.70
C LYS A 107 -8.75 2.50 -18.95
N ARG A 108 -7.60 3.16 -19.32
CA ARG A 108 -6.33 2.47 -19.61
C ARG A 108 -5.76 1.90 -18.31
N LEU A 109 -5.68 2.73 -17.26
CA LEU A 109 -5.23 2.27 -15.94
C LEU A 109 -6.12 1.12 -15.43
N LYS A 110 -7.45 1.23 -15.51
CA LYS A 110 -8.36 0.13 -15.12
C LYS A 110 -8.08 -1.16 -15.88
N LYS A 111 -7.81 -1.08 -17.20
CA LYS A 111 -7.48 -2.26 -18.01
C LYS A 111 -6.22 -2.94 -17.49
N VAL A 112 -5.16 -2.18 -17.23
CA VAL A 112 -3.88 -2.69 -16.69
C VAL A 112 -4.08 -3.31 -15.30
N LEU A 113 -4.85 -2.66 -14.41
CA LEU A 113 -5.17 -3.21 -13.08
C LEU A 113 -5.91 -4.55 -13.17
N ASN A 114 -6.93 -4.66 -14.02
CA ASN A 114 -7.65 -5.92 -14.24
C ASN A 114 -6.73 -7.02 -14.80
N GLU A 115 -5.86 -6.66 -15.74
CA GLU A 115 -4.91 -7.59 -16.35
C GLU A 115 -3.93 -8.17 -15.31
N ILE A 116 -3.32 -7.31 -14.48
CA ILE A 116 -2.36 -7.76 -13.46
C ILE A 116 -3.03 -8.62 -12.38
N ILE A 117 -4.24 -8.26 -11.95
CA ILE A 117 -5.04 -9.08 -11.02
C ILE A 117 -5.27 -10.46 -11.62
N SER A 118 -5.75 -10.53 -12.86
CA SER A 118 -6.06 -11.78 -13.56
C SER A 118 -4.82 -12.66 -13.73
N LYS A 119 -3.71 -12.10 -14.23
CA LYS A 119 -2.46 -12.84 -14.49
C LYS A 119 -1.83 -13.39 -13.22
N THR A 120 -2.04 -12.72 -12.06
CA THR A 120 -1.42 -13.12 -10.79
C THR A 120 -2.37 -13.86 -9.84
N LYS A 121 -3.64 -14.07 -10.22
CA LYS A 121 -4.69 -14.66 -9.38
C LYS A 121 -4.29 -16.00 -8.75
N LYS A 122 -3.54 -16.83 -9.47
CA LYS A 122 -3.10 -18.16 -9.02
C LYS A 122 -1.77 -18.14 -8.24
N HIS A 123 -1.12 -17.01 -8.13
CA HIS A 123 0.12 -16.87 -7.36
C HIS A 123 -0.18 -16.86 -5.86
N ASN A 124 0.67 -17.49 -5.03
CA ASN A 124 0.38 -17.70 -3.61
C ASN A 124 1.59 -17.60 -2.66
N LYS A 125 2.81 -17.43 -3.20
CA LYS A 125 4.02 -17.37 -2.35
C LYS A 125 4.09 -16.05 -1.60
N LYS A 126 3.85 -14.93 -2.28
CA LYS A 126 3.83 -13.59 -1.72
C LYS A 126 2.61 -12.80 -2.20
N VAL A 127 2.22 -11.78 -1.44
CA VAL A 127 1.08 -10.91 -1.76
C VAL A 127 1.53 -9.46 -1.69
N LEU A 128 1.38 -8.75 -2.79
CA LEU A 128 1.62 -7.31 -2.90
C LEU A 128 0.27 -6.61 -3.12
N SER A 129 -0.14 -5.79 -2.16
CA SER A 129 -1.44 -5.11 -2.19
C SER A 129 -1.25 -3.62 -2.41
N PHE A 130 -1.93 -3.06 -3.40
CA PHE A 130 -1.97 -1.62 -3.66
C PHE A 130 -3.32 -1.07 -3.22
N PHE A 131 -3.30 -0.09 -2.34
CA PHE A 131 -4.50 0.59 -1.85
C PHE A 131 -4.73 1.84 -2.71
N ILE A 132 -5.82 1.83 -3.50
CA ILE A 132 -6.14 2.85 -4.49
C ILE A 132 -7.57 3.35 -4.27
N CYS A 133 -7.77 4.66 -4.17
CA CYS A 133 -9.02 5.29 -3.76
C CYS A 133 -9.53 4.65 -2.46
N TYR A 134 -8.64 4.51 -1.49
CA TYR A 134 -8.90 3.83 -0.25
C TYR A 134 -8.90 4.80 0.94
N ASP A 135 -9.77 4.51 1.88
CA ASP A 135 -9.79 5.08 3.24
C ASP A 135 -10.36 4.04 4.21
N GLY A 136 -9.74 3.90 5.38
CA GLY A 136 -10.14 2.87 6.35
C GLY A 136 -11.45 3.17 7.07
N GLN A 137 -11.84 4.45 7.25
CA GLN A 137 -13.16 4.79 7.77
C GLN A 137 -14.24 4.46 6.76
N ASP A 138 -13.99 4.76 5.48
CA ASP A 138 -14.88 4.39 4.38
C ASP A 138 -15.00 2.88 4.23
N GLU A 139 -13.91 2.13 4.34
CA GLU A 139 -13.91 0.65 4.35
C GLU A 139 -14.81 0.09 5.44
N ILE A 140 -14.69 0.60 6.69
CA ILE A 140 -15.50 0.17 7.83
C ILE A 140 -16.97 0.54 7.61
N THR A 141 -17.23 1.73 7.06
CA THR A 141 -18.59 2.20 6.73
C THR A 141 -19.25 1.29 5.68
N GLU A 142 -18.53 0.91 4.62
CA GLU A 142 -19.06 -0.02 3.62
C GLU A 142 -19.29 -1.41 4.22
N ALA A 143 -18.38 -1.91 5.05
CA ALA A 143 -18.59 -3.19 5.75
C ALA A 143 -19.84 -3.15 6.64
N ALA A 144 -20.10 -2.04 7.33
CA ALA A 144 -21.32 -1.88 8.15
C ALA A 144 -22.60 -1.90 7.30
N LYS A 145 -22.57 -1.31 6.10
CA LYS A 145 -23.71 -1.34 5.17
C LYS A 145 -24.03 -2.76 4.69
N GLU A 146 -23.00 -3.58 4.41
CA GLU A 146 -23.19 -4.98 3.99
C GLU A 146 -23.77 -5.86 5.10
N MET A 147 -23.65 -5.43 6.36
CA MET A 147 -24.11 -6.21 7.52
C MET A 147 -25.56 -5.91 7.96
N LYS A 148 -26.37 -5.20 7.16
CA LYS A 148 -27.76 -4.80 7.52
C LYS A 148 -28.62 -5.94 8.07
N ASN A 149 -28.45 -7.15 7.56
CA ASN A 149 -29.27 -8.32 7.92
C ASN A 149 -28.52 -9.34 8.80
N VAL A 150 -27.34 -8.95 9.35
CA VAL A 150 -26.55 -9.83 10.19
C VAL A 150 -27.07 -9.77 11.62
N GLN A 151 -27.64 -10.87 12.13
CA GLN A 151 -28.21 -10.96 13.47
C GLN A 151 -27.17 -10.73 14.60
N ARG A 152 -25.93 -11.15 14.39
CA ARG A 152 -24.85 -10.99 15.39
C ARG A 152 -23.59 -10.42 14.78
N ILE A 153 -23.26 -9.20 15.15
CA ILE A 153 -22.04 -8.52 14.71
C ILE A 153 -20.90 -8.87 15.68
N THR A 154 -19.83 -9.45 15.14
CA THR A 154 -18.60 -9.83 15.85
C THR A 154 -17.40 -9.20 15.13
N ARG A 155 -16.21 -9.24 15.76
CA ARG A 155 -14.97 -8.81 15.09
C ARG A 155 -14.71 -9.58 13.79
N SER A 156 -14.97 -10.88 13.78
CA SER A 156 -14.83 -11.72 12.57
C SER A 156 -15.84 -11.34 11.49
N THR A 157 -17.10 -11.08 11.87
CA THR A 157 -18.13 -10.64 10.93
C THR A 157 -17.71 -9.33 10.25
N ILE A 158 -17.23 -8.35 11.04
CA ILE A 158 -16.73 -7.09 10.49
C ILE A 158 -15.55 -7.36 9.53
N LYS A 159 -14.52 -8.11 10.00
CA LYS A 159 -13.35 -8.42 9.19
C LYS A 159 -13.70 -9.08 7.86
N ASN A 160 -14.66 -9.98 7.84
CA ASN A 160 -15.10 -10.70 6.63
C ASN A 160 -15.83 -9.81 5.61
N ASN A 161 -16.29 -8.64 6.02
CA ASN A 161 -16.92 -7.65 5.14
C ASN A 161 -15.99 -6.49 4.76
N LEU A 162 -14.78 -6.40 5.32
CA LEU A 162 -13.80 -5.40 4.92
C LEU A 162 -13.24 -5.68 3.51
N PHE A 163 -12.75 -4.64 2.83
CA PHE A 163 -11.99 -4.79 1.58
C PHE A 163 -10.72 -5.62 1.82
N THR A 164 -10.16 -5.53 3.03
CA THR A 164 -8.96 -6.23 3.49
C THR A 164 -9.22 -7.63 4.05
N LYS A 165 -10.42 -8.20 3.91
CA LYS A 165 -10.85 -9.48 4.51
C LYS A 165 -9.85 -10.64 4.35
N ASP A 166 -9.17 -10.71 3.20
CA ASP A 166 -8.21 -11.78 2.90
C ASP A 166 -6.76 -11.43 3.32
N LEU A 167 -6.52 -10.31 3.96
CA LEU A 167 -5.20 -9.94 4.47
C LEU A 167 -5.12 -10.20 5.98
N PRO A 168 -3.99 -10.71 6.47
CA PRO A 168 -3.75 -10.79 7.91
C PRO A 168 -3.57 -9.38 8.51
N PRO A 169 -3.67 -9.22 9.84
CA PRO A 169 -3.27 -7.99 10.51
C PRO A 169 -1.85 -7.55 10.12
N VAL A 170 -1.62 -6.24 10.17
CA VAL A 170 -0.29 -5.64 9.92
C VAL A 170 0.57 -5.82 11.16
N ASP A 171 1.79 -6.33 10.99
CA ASP A 171 2.78 -6.42 12.07
C ASP A 171 3.59 -5.13 12.24
N LEU A 172 4.01 -4.54 11.12
CA LEU A 172 4.81 -3.32 11.07
C LEU A 172 4.21 -2.35 10.05
N LEU A 173 3.87 -1.15 10.49
CA LEU A 173 3.49 -0.06 9.61
C LEU A 173 4.65 0.94 9.53
N ILE A 174 5.13 1.19 8.32
CA ILE A 174 6.17 2.16 8.02
C ILE A 174 5.53 3.38 7.35
N ARG A 175 5.86 4.58 7.82
CA ARG A 175 5.52 5.82 7.12
C ARG A 175 6.74 6.69 6.94
N THR A 176 6.99 7.09 5.69
CA THR A 176 8.05 8.01 5.29
C THR A 176 7.57 9.46 5.36
N GLY A 177 8.50 10.42 5.32
CA GLY A 177 8.21 11.84 5.18
C GLY A 177 7.88 12.59 6.45
N GLY A 178 8.23 12.08 7.65
CA GLY A 178 8.19 12.83 8.91
C GLY A 178 6.80 13.05 9.51
N GLU A 179 5.75 12.46 8.96
CA GLU A 179 4.39 12.61 9.47
C GLU A 179 4.00 11.43 10.37
N HIS A 180 3.53 11.71 11.57
CA HIS A 180 3.23 10.72 12.63
C HIS A 180 1.72 10.46 12.73
N ARG A 181 1.11 9.96 11.65
CA ARG A 181 -0.32 9.61 11.57
C ARG A 181 -0.58 8.51 10.54
N LEU A 182 -1.72 7.83 10.64
CA LEU A 182 -2.10 6.72 9.76
C LEU A 182 -2.78 7.19 8.46
N SER A 183 -3.36 8.37 8.46
CA SER A 183 -4.13 8.95 7.35
C SER A 183 -5.20 8.00 6.78
N GLY A 184 -5.87 7.25 7.64
CA GLY A 184 -6.91 6.30 7.25
C GLY A 184 -6.39 4.96 6.70
N PHE A 185 -5.08 4.68 6.73
CA PHE A 185 -4.55 3.45 6.15
C PHE A 185 -4.79 2.24 7.04
N MET A 186 -5.52 1.25 6.53
CA MET A 186 -5.77 -0.07 7.14
C MET A 186 -6.17 -0.02 8.62
N LEU A 187 -7.07 0.90 9.00
CA LEU A 187 -7.39 1.20 10.41
C LEU A 187 -7.74 -0.02 11.25
N TRP A 188 -8.46 -0.98 10.68
CA TRP A 188 -8.80 -2.23 11.36
C TRP A 188 -7.58 -3.12 11.59
N ASP A 189 -6.74 -3.24 10.57
CA ASP A 189 -5.65 -4.21 10.55
C ASP A 189 -4.36 -3.73 11.24
N VAL A 190 -4.23 -2.40 11.50
CA VAL A 190 -3.06 -1.82 12.19
C VAL A 190 -3.23 -1.66 13.68
N SER A 191 -4.35 -2.09 14.26
CA SER A 191 -4.70 -1.87 15.67
C SER A 191 -3.65 -2.36 16.67
N TYR A 192 -2.84 -3.34 16.30
CA TYR A 192 -1.72 -3.88 17.09
C TYR A 192 -0.39 -3.87 16.34
N ALA A 193 -0.30 -3.10 15.24
CA ALA A 193 0.92 -2.96 14.49
C ALA A 193 1.95 -2.10 15.26
N GLU A 194 3.23 -2.47 15.15
CA GLU A 194 4.30 -1.55 15.50
C GLU A 194 4.36 -0.43 14.46
N LEU A 195 4.48 0.82 14.92
CA LEU A 195 4.54 1.98 14.04
C LEU A 195 6.00 2.46 13.93
N TYR A 196 6.46 2.61 12.69
CA TYR A 196 7.77 3.17 12.39
C TYR A 196 7.59 4.43 11.52
N PHE A 197 7.95 5.57 12.07
CA PHE A 197 7.92 6.85 11.38
C PHE A 197 9.35 7.30 11.08
N THR A 198 9.58 7.85 9.88
CA THR A 198 10.90 8.36 9.48
C THR A 198 10.77 9.66 8.69
N ASP A 199 11.72 10.57 8.89
CA ASP A 199 11.80 11.84 8.17
C ASP A 199 12.26 11.67 6.71
N ILE A 200 12.80 10.49 6.35
CA ILE A 200 13.23 10.19 4.99
C ILE A 200 12.03 10.34 4.05
N LEU A 201 12.15 11.20 3.05
CA LEU A 201 11.15 11.34 1.99
C LEU A 201 11.12 10.08 1.13
N PHE A 202 9.94 9.67 0.67
CA PHE A 202 9.80 8.36 0.03
C PHE A 202 10.75 8.11 -1.16
N PRO A 203 11.05 9.07 -2.07
CA PRO A 203 12.02 8.84 -3.13
C PRO A 203 13.43 8.49 -2.64
N ASP A 204 13.81 8.91 -1.44
CA ASP A 204 15.12 8.61 -0.82
C ASP A 204 15.09 7.37 0.10
N PHE A 205 13.94 6.70 0.23
CA PHE A 205 13.77 5.54 1.12
C PHE A 205 14.32 4.27 0.49
N THR A 206 15.53 3.90 0.87
CA THR A 206 16.31 2.80 0.29
C THR A 206 15.93 1.42 0.86
N PRO A 207 16.37 0.31 0.22
CA PRO A 207 16.31 -1.03 0.83
C PRO A 207 17.02 -1.12 2.20
N SER A 208 18.09 -0.36 2.42
CA SER A 208 18.74 -0.27 3.72
C SER A 208 17.83 0.36 4.76
N SER A 209 17.16 1.48 4.43
CA SER A 209 16.18 2.13 5.32
C SER A 209 15.01 1.21 5.65
N PHE A 210 14.53 0.44 4.67
CA PHE A 210 13.50 -0.57 4.87
C PHE A 210 13.96 -1.67 5.84
N ASN A 211 15.18 -2.16 5.68
CA ASN A 211 15.75 -3.18 6.56
C ASN A 211 16.01 -2.64 7.98
N ASN A 212 16.37 -1.36 8.14
CA ASN A 212 16.50 -0.71 9.44
C ASN A 212 15.17 -0.72 10.21
N ALA A 213 14.05 -0.41 9.53
CA ALA A 213 12.72 -0.49 10.13
C ALA A 213 12.37 -1.93 10.59
N ILE A 214 12.74 -2.93 9.80
CA ILE A 214 12.55 -4.35 10.16
C ILE A 214 13.42 -4.72 11.37
N THR A 215 14.65 -4.24 11.43
CA THR A 215 15.58 -4.50 12.55
C THR A 215 15.09 -3.84 13.83
N GLU A 216 14.62 -2.59 13.74
CA GLU A 216 14.03 -1.90 14.90
C GLU A 216 12.80 -2.65 15.43
N TYR A 217 11.89 -3.08 14.55
CA TYR A 217 10.77 -3.92 14.96
C TYR A 217 11.22 -5.17 15.73
N LYS A 218 12.26 -5.88 15.24
CA LYS A 218 12.77 -7.09 15.91
C LYS A 218 13.34 -6.82 17.30
N ASN A 219 13.89 -5.62 17.52
CA ASN A 219 14.47 -5.20 18.79
C ASN A 219 13.43 -4.71 19.82
N ARG A 220 12.18 -4.39 19.37
CA ARG A 220 11.11 -3.96 20.26
C ARG A 220 10.57 -5.14 21.09
N LYS A 221 10.48 -4.95 22.40
CA LYS A 221 9.82 -5.91 23.30
C LYS A 221 8.28 -5.73 23.20
N ARG A 222 7.62 -6.64 22.50
CA ARG A 222 6.14 -6.63 22.38
C ARG A 222 5.53 -7.26 23.64
N ARG A 223 4.96 -6.45 24.52
CA ARG A 223 4.42 -6.92 25.80
C ARG A 223 2.96 -7.39 25.73
N PHE A 224 2.18 -7.01 24.71
CA PHE A 224 0.75 -7.36 24.52
C PHE A 224 -0.10 -7.26 25.80
N GLY A 225 0.19 -6.29 26.68
CA GLY A 225 -0.53 -6.12 27.94
C GLY A 225 -0.11 -7.09 29.08
N LYS A 226 1.02 -7.78 28.93
CA LYS A 226 1.64 -8.61 29.97
C LYS A 226 2.79 -7.87 30.62
#